data_11fe7437d23aaa049dd56762de5bbf6f
#
_entry.id   11fe7437d23aaa049dd56762de5bbf6f
#
_cell.length_a   1.000
_cell.length_b   1.000
_cell.length_c   1.000
_cell.angle_alpha   90.00
_cell.angle_beta   90.00
_cell.angle_gamma   90.00
#
_symmetry.space_group_name_H-M   'P 1'
#
loop_
_entity.id
_entity.type
_entity.pdbx_description
1 polymer ?
#
loop_
_entity_poly.entity_id
_entity_poly.type
_entity_poly.pdbx_seq_one_letter_code
_entity_poly.pdbx_strand_id
1 'polypeptide(L)'
;MLTINRKTLMLLLLLIPVLMLAGCSPSPAESDSDLPNDHETGALQETIAAQEEIIEELTAEKEALEDQVNSLENQLSQASSGSMLMAALTLVEQIADQDFEAVAQFVDPDEGVLFSPYGYVDVNEDLVFFPQDLETAFQDATVYTWGAFDGTGDPIDKTFAEYYDRFIYDQDYASPHLIGNNTIVGTGNTLINLEDVYPDAGFVEFHFTGFDPQYEGMDWRSLRLVLEEQNGSWVLRAIVHDEWTI
;
A
#
# COMPACT_ATOMS: atom_id res chain seq x y z
N MET A 1 12.92 -4.35 -20.11
CA MET A 1 13.59 -4.01 -21.38
C MET A 1 12.49 -3.86 -22.41
N LEU A 2 12.01 -2.61 -22.64
CA LEU A 2 10.90 -2.34 -23.56
C LEU A 2 11.39 -2.55 -25.00
N THR A 3 10.89 -3.54 -25.65
CA THR A 3 11.09 -3.72 -27.09
C THR A 3 10.12 -2.81 -27.84
N ILE A 4 10.63 -1.67 -28.28
CA ILE A 4 9.89 -0.76 -29.16
C ILE A 4 9.61 -1.50 -30.48
N ASN A 5 8.33 -1.69 -30.79
CA ASN A 5 7.89 -2.35 -32.00
C ASN A 5 8.35 -1.54 -33.23
N ARG A 6 8.82 -2.24 -34.27
CA ARG A 6 9.30 -1.62 -35.53
C ARG A 6 8.29 -0.68 -36.18
N LYS A 7 6.99 -0.92 -36.01
CA LYS A 7 5.90 -0.06 -36.51
C LYS A 7 5.88 1.30 -35.79
N THR A 8 6.11 1.34 -34.45
CA THR A 8 6.15 2.59 -33.68
C THR A 8 7.33 3.47 -34.07
N LEU A 9 8.47 2.88 -34.42
CA LEU A 9 9.66 3.61 -34.89
C LEU A 9 9.44 4.21 -36.27
N MET A 10 8.66 3.55 -37.14
CA MET A 10 8.35 4.04 -38.48
C MET A 10 7.33 5.22 -38.43
N LEU A 11 6.43 5.23 -37.45
CA LEU A 11 5.46 6.31 -37.23
C LEU A 11 6.14 7.61 -36.77
N LEU A 12 7.20 7.52 -35.93
CA LEU A 12 7.98 8.68 -35.49
C LEU A 12 8.75 9.35 -36.63
N LEU A 13 9.10 8.60 -37.66
CA LEU A 13 9.83 9.12 -38.85
C LEU A 13 8.93 9.80 -39.87
N LEU A 14 7.61 9.53 -39.85
CA LEU A 14 6.62 10.16 -40.76
C LEU A 14 6.07 11.52 -40.22
N LEU A 15 6.26 11.81 -38.92
CA LEU A 15 5.80 13.06 -38.31
C LEU A 15 6.76 14.25 -38.46
N ILE A 16 7.97 14.04 -38.97
CA ILE A 16 9.02 15.10 -39.08
C ILE A 16 8.84 16.04 -40.29
N PRO A 17 8.25 15.68 -41.43
CA PRO A 17 8.18 16.59 -42.58
C PRO A 17 7.10 17.69 -42.50
N VAL A 18 6.13 17.64 -41.57
CA VAL A 18 5.03 18.61 -41.52
C VAL A 18 5.42 19.92 -40.83
N LEU A 19 6.53 19.98 -40.08
CA LEU A 19 6.90 21.15 -39.27
C LEU A 19 7.88 22.13 -39.97
N MET A 20 8.25 21.92 -41.25
CA MET A 20 9.24 22.76 -41.94
C MET A 20 8.66 23.72 -43.02
N LEU A 21 7.36 23.97 -43.04
CA LEU A 21 6.73 24.87 -44.02
C LEU A 21 6.16 26.18 -43.45
N ALA A 22 6.63 26.66 -42.30
CA ALA A 22 6.27 27.96 -41.77
C ALA A 22 7.48 28.86 -41.70
N GLY A 23 7.87 29.44 -42.83
CA GLY A 23 8.91 30.47 -42.85
C GLY A 23 9.14 31.05 -44.23
N CYS A 24 8.25 31.92 -44.72
CA CYS A 24 8.60 32.92 -45.71
C CYS A 24 7.77 34.20 -45.54
N SER A 25 8.50 35.31 -45.47
CA SER A 25 8.04 36.67 -45.33
C SER A 25 7.24 37.18 -46.54
N PRO A 26 6.40 38.21 -46.42
CA PRO A 26 5.56 38.73 -47.50
C PRO A 26 6.29 39.68 -48.39
N SER A 27 6.07 39.58 -49.70
CA SER A 27 6.26 40.62 -50.69
C SER A 27 5.01 40.70 -51.61
N PRO A 28 4.63 41.86 -52.12
CA PRO A 28 3.23 42.13 -52.49
C PRO A 28 2.93 41.85 -53.95
N ALA A 29 1.68 41.47 -54.16
CA ALA A 29 0.85 41.58 -55.36
C ALA A 29 1.26 40.81 -56.63
N GLU A 30 0.50 39.73 -56.88
CA GLU A 30 -0.20 39.55 -58.14
C GLU A 30 -1.28 38.50 -57.94
N SER A 31 -2.48 38.80 -58.46
CA SER A 31 -3.66 37.96 -58.45
C SER A 31 -3.49 36.85 -59.46
N ASP A 32 -3.26 35.61 -58.94
CA ASP A 32 -3.59 34.45 -59.76
C ASP A 32 -4.27 33.41 -58.85
N SER A 33 -5.45 33.00 -59.26
CA SER A 33 -6.30 32.01 -58.61
C SER A 33 -5.69 30.62 -58.82
N ASP A 34 -4.67 30.28 -58.05
CA ASP A 34 -4.19 28.89 -57.97
C ASP A 34 -5.14 28.09 -57.09
N LEU A 35 -6.16 27.51 -57.68
CA LEU A 35 -6.82 26.33 -57.13
C LEU A 35 -5.76 25.22 -56.99
N PRO A 36 -5.72 24.48 -55.86
CA PRO A 36 -4.77 23.41 -55.70
C PRO A 36 -4.90 22.41 -56.87
N ASN A 37 -3.75 22.06 -57.42
CA ASN A 37 -3.67 21.14 -58.55
C ASN A 37 -4.31 19.78 -58.16
N ASP A 38 -5.20 19.24 -58.99
CA ASP A 38 -5.95 17.97 -58.71
C ASP A 38 -5.03 16.82 -58.28
N HIS A 39 -3.75 16.84 -58.64
CA HIS A 39 -2.76 15.85 -58.24
C HIS A 39 -2.31 16.01 -56.77
N GLU A 40 -2.22 17.24 -56.25
CA GLU A 40 -1.85 17.53 -54.86
C GLU A 40 -3.00 17.17 -53.91
N THR A 41 -4.23 17.46 -54.34
CA THR A 41 -5.45 17.12 -53.58
C THR A 41 -5.64 15.59 -53.50
N GLY A 42 -5.32 14.84 -54.55
CA GLY A 42 -5.36 13.37 -54.53
C GLY A 42 -4.33 12.75 -53.56
N ALA A 43 -3.10 13.24 -53.54
CA ALA A 43 -2.05 12.76 -52.63
C ALA A 43 -2.37 13.06 -51.15
N LEU A 44 -2.99 14.20 -50.87
CA LEU A 44 -3.45 14.55 -49.51
C LEU A 44 -4.62 13.65 -49.07
N GLN A 45 -5.57 13.32 -49.97
CA GLN A 45 -6.66 12.40 -49.65
C GLN A 45 -6.19 10.99 -49.36
N GLU A 46 -5.20 10.47 -50.12
CA GLU A 46 -4.58 9.16 -49.84
C GLU A 46 -3.86 9.16 -48.46
N THR A 47 -3.19 10.26 -48.11
CA THR A 47 -2.51 10.40 -46.82
C THR A 47 -3.53 10.43 -45.68
N ILE A 48 -4.63 11.15 -45.84
CA ILE A 48 -5.71 11.23 -44.83
C ILE A 48 -6.33 9.83 -44.64
N ALA A 49 -6.66 9.12 -45.70
CA ALA A 49 -7.23 7.78 -45.62
C ALA A 49 -6.29 6.79 -44.89
N ALA A 50 -4.99 6.86 -45.19
CA ALA A 50 -3.99 6.04 -44.50
C ALA A 50 -3.84 6.39 -43.00
N GLN A 51 -3.97 7.67 -42.62
CA GLN A 51 -3.96 8.10 -41.23
C GLN A 51 -5.23 7.67 -40.49
N GLU A 52 -6.40 7.74 -41.13
CA GLU A 52 -7.66 7.27 -40.56
C GLU A 52 -7.60 5.76 -40.27
N GLU A 53 -7.05 4.93 -41.15
CA GLU A 53 -6.85 3.50 -40.92
C GLU A 53 -5.93 3.23 -39.72
N ILE A 54 -4.82 4.00 -39.59
CA ILE A 54 -3.91 3.90 -38.43
C ILE A 54 -4.60 4.31 -37.14
N ILE A 55 -5.41 5.37 -37.15
CA ILE A 55 -6.17 5.83 -35.98
C ILE A 55 -7.17 4.76 -35.55
N GLU A 56 -7.84 4.11 -36.47
CA GLU A 56 -8.78 3.02 -36.17
C GLU A 56 -8.03 1.82 -35.56
N GLU A 57 -6.89 1.39 -36.16
CA GLU A 57 -6.06 0.31 -35.61
C GLU A 57 -5.55 0.65 -34.17
N LEU A 58 -5.05 1.86 -33.95
CA LEU A 58 -4.56 2.30 -32.63
C LEU A 58 -5.68 2.43 -31.59
N THR A 59 -6.85 2.85 -32.03
CA THR A 59 -8.02 2.94 -31.14
C THR A 59 -8.45 1.55 -30.68
N ALA A 60 -8.51 0.58 -31.59
CA ALA A 60 -8.82 -0.81 -31.27
C ALA A 60 -7.74 -1.46 -30.38
N GLU A 61 -6.45 -1.17 -30.61
CA GLU A 61 -5.35 -1.64 -29.75
C GLU A 61 -5.43 -1.04 -28.34
N LYS A 62 -5.76 0.25 -28.25
CA LYS A 62 -5.97 0.93 -26.96
C LYS A 62 -7.12 0.31 -26.17
N GLU A 63 -8.28 0.09 -26.79
CA GLU A 63 -9.42 -0.55 -26.13
C GLU A 63 -9.08 -1.96 -25.64
N ALA A 64 -8.38 -2.75 -26.44
CA ALA A 64 -7.94 -4.08 -26.03
C ALA A 64 -6.94 -4.07 -24.86
N LEU A 65 -6.05 -3.08 -24.79
CA LEU A 65 -5.13 -2.90 -23.68
C LEU A 65 -5.86 -2.42 -22.40
N GLU A 66 -6.85 -1.54 -22.53
CA GLU A 66 -7.69 -1.10 -21.41
C GLU A 66 -8.47 -2.28 -20.81
N ASP A 67 -9.04 -3.16 -21.66
CA ASP A 67 -9.70 -4.38 -21.21
C ASP A 67 -8.73 -5.35 -20.50
N GLN A 68 -7.50 -5.47 -21.00
CA GLN A 68 -6.48 -6.30 -20.38
C GLN A 68 -6.05 -5.75 -19.02
N VAL A 69 -5.87 -4.43 -18.88
CA VAL A 69 -5.56 -3.78 -17.60
C VAL A 69 -6.68 -4.03 -16.59
N ASN A 70 -7.93 -3.79 -16.96
CA ASN A 70 -9.08 -4.05 -16.09
C ASN A 70 -9.17 -5.53 -15.65
N SER A 71 -8.86 -6.46 -16.56
CA SER A 71 -8.83 -7.90 -16.23
C SER A 71 -7.73 -8.24 -15.24
N LEU A 72 -6.53 -7.67 -15.41
CA LEU A 72 -5.39 -7.89 -14.51
C LEU A 72 -5.62 -7.25 -13.12
N GLU A 73 -6.23 -6.07 -13.08
CA GLU A 73 -6.61 -5.40 -11.82
C GLU A 73 -7.64 -6.23 -11.05
N ASN A 74 -8.64 -6.80 -11.74
CA ASN A 74 -9.62 -7.70 -11.14
C ASN A 74 -8.96 -8.99 -10.62
N GLN A 75 -8.03 -9.60 -11.37
CA GLN A 75 -7.29 -10.79 -10.93
C GLN A 75 -6.40 -10.48 -9.72
N LEU A 76 -5.74 -9.32 -9.72
CA LEU A 76 -4.92 -8.87 -8.60
C LEU A 76 -5.79 -8.63 -7.36
N SER A 77 -6.93 -7.97 -7.51
CA SER A 77 -7.89 -7.75 -6.43
C SER A 77 -8.40 -9.07 -5.83
N GLN A 78 -8.75 -10.06 -6.68
CA GLN A 78 -9.17 -11.37 -6.21
C GLN A 78 -8.05 -12.17 -5.53
N ALA A 79 -6.83 -12.08 -6.04
CA ALA A 79 -5.67 -12.72 -5.42
C ALA A 79 -5.26 -12.04 -4.10
N SER A 80 -5.48 -10.72 -3.99
CA SER A 80 -5.10 -9.90 -2.84
C SER A 80 -6.10 -10.02 -1.69
N SER A 81 -7.40 -10.11 -1.99
CA SER A 81 -8.45 -10.20 -0.97
C SER A 81 -8.39 -11.49 -0.12
N GLY A 82 -7.63 -12.50 -0.56
CA GLY A 82 -7.34 -13.72 0.19
C GLY A 82 -5.96 -13.76 0.85
N SER A 83 -5.17 -12.69 0.81
CA SER A 83 -3.81 -12.69 1.34
C SER A 83 -3.73 -12.03 2.71
N MET A 84 -3.16 -12.74 3.70
CA MET A 84 -2.85 -12.19 5.03
C MET A 84 -2.05 -10.88 4.95
N LEU A 85 -1.06 -10.82 4.08
CA LEU A 85 -0.24 -9.62 3.89
C LEU A 85 -1.08 -8.42 3.46
N MET A 86 -2.04 -8.60 2.56
CA MET A 86 -2.90 -7.50 2.11
C MET A 86 -3.87 -7.05 3.20
N ALA A 87 -4.40 -7.97 4.00
CA ALA A 87 -5.20 -7.63 5.17
C ALA A 87 -4.38 -6.79 6.19
N ALA A 88 -3.13 -7.21 6.45
CA ALA A 88 -2.24 -6.48 7.34
C ALA A 88 -1.85 -5.09 6.80
N LEU A 89 -1.60 -4.95 5.50
CA LEU A 89 -1.33 -3.66 4.86
C LEU A 89 -2.54 -2.72 4.98
N THR A 90 -3.75 -3.23 4.78
CA THR A 90 -4.98 -2.45 4.99
C THR A 90 -5.12 -2.02 6.45
N LEU A 91 -4.90 -2.96 7.38
CA LEU A 91 -5.00 -2.68 8.81
C LEU A 91 -3.99 -1.65 9.29
N VAL A 92 -2.73 -1.72 8.86
CA VAL A 92 -1.71 -0.76 9.30
C VAL A 92 -2.02 0.66 8.80
N GLU A 93 -2.61 0.81 7.61
CA GLU A 93 -3.08 2.11 7.11
C GLU A 93 -4.27 2.64 7.95
N GLN A 94 -5.24 1.78 8.29
CA GLN A 94 -6.35 2.16 9.17
C GLN A 94 -5.86 2.54 10.58
N ILE A 95 -4.88 1.81 11.12
CA ILE A 95 -4.21 2.13 12.38
C ILE A 95 -3.51 3.50 12.28
N ALA A 96 -2.79 3.77 11.20
CA ALA A 96 -2.13 5.06 10.96
C ALA A 96 -3.13 6.23 10.93
N ASP A 97 -4.28 6.03 10.31
CA ASP A 97 -5.35 7.01 10.21
C ASP A 97 -6.20 7.12 11.49
N GLN A 98 -5.90 6.31 12.53
CA GLN A 98 -6.69 6.18 13.76
C GLN A 98 -8.15 5.76 13.50
N ASP A 99 -8.42 5.12 12.39
CA ASP A 99 -9.75 4.62 12.01
C ASP A 99 -10.02 3.25 12.68
N PHE A 100 -10.20 3.27 13.99
CA PHE A 100 -10.48 2.06 14.76
C PHE A 100 -11.92 1.54 14.59
N GLU A 101 -12.82 2.31 13.98
CA GLU A 101 -14.10 1.79 13.48
C GLU A 101 -13.85 0.81 12.31
N ALA A 102 -12.93 1.14 11.39
CA ALA A 102 -12.55 0.24 10.31
C ALA A 102 -11.71 -0.95 10.81
N VAL A 103 -10.80 -0.75 11.76
CA VAL A 103 -10.05 -1.85 12.42
C VAL A 103 -10.99 -2.84 13.09
N ALA A 104 -12.06 -2.37 13.75
CA ALA A 104 -13.07 -3.20 14.41
C ALA A 104 -13.78 -4.19 13.47
N GLN A 105 -13.85 -3.89 12.17
CA GLN A 105 -14.41 -4.81 11.16
C GLN A 105 -13.56 -6.07 10.95
N PHE A 106 -12.31 -6.05 11.36
CA PHE A 106 -11.41 -7.21 11.30
C PHE A 106 -11.35 -7.99 12.61
N VAL A 107 -12.06 -7.56 13.64
CA VAL A 107 -12.00 -8.17 14.99
C VAL A 107 -13.19 -9.09 15.21
N ASP A 108 -12.92 -10.29 15.72
CA ASP A 108 -13.97 -11.24 16.10
C ASP A 108 -14.78 -10.70 17.29
N PRO A 109 -16.12 -10.66 17.18
CA PRO A 109 -16.96 -10.10 18.25
C PRO A 109 -16.98 -10.91 19.55
N ASP A 110 -16.60 -12.19 19.51
CA ASP A 110 -16.61 -13.08 20.67
C ASP A 110 -15.23 -13.20 21.31
N GLU A 111 -14.14 -12.99 20.53
CA GLU A 111 -12.77 -13.20 21.00
C GLU A 111 -12.00 -11.88 21.20
N GLY A 112 -12.35 -10.82 20.43
CA GLY A 112 -11.70 -9.52 20.50
C GLY A 112 -10.28 -9.51 19.91
N VAL A 113 -9.56 -8.40 20.11
CA VAL A 113 -8.16 -8.22 19.74
C VAL A 113 -7.32 -7.93 20.98
N LEU A 114 -6.21 -8.65 21.13
CA LEU A 114 -5.26 -8.48 22.23
C LEU A 114 -4.22 -7.42 21.87
N PHE A 115 -3.86 -6.61 22.86
CA PHE A 115 -2.79 -5.61 22.74
C PHE A 115 -1.65 -5.96 23.67
N SER A 116 -0.45 -6.20 23.10
CA SER A 116 0.76 -6.46 23.89
C SER A 116 1.80 -5.36 23.68
N PRO A 117 2.37 -4.78 24.77
CA PRO A 117 3.37 -3.72 24.67
C PRO A 117 4.75 -4.22 24.23
N TYR A 118 4.99 -5.53 24.28
CA TYR A 118 6.26 -6.16 23.94
C TYR A 118 6.05 -7.47 23.19
N GLY A 119 7.16 -8.04 22.67
CA GLY A 119 7.12 -9.25 21.82
C GLY A 119 6.59 -10.52 22.50
N TYR A 120 6.60 -10.59 23.83
CA TYR A 120 6.01 -11.68 24.60
C TYR A 120 4.57 -11.37 24.95
N VAL A 121 3.66 -12.16 24.43
CA VAL A 121 2.21 -12.04 24.69
C VAL A 121 1.87 -12.81 25.99
N ASP A 122 1.33 -12.10 26.97
CA ASP A 122 0.77 -12.70 28.19
C ASP A 122 -0.76 -12.59 28.19
N VAL A 123 -1.41 -13.69 27.81
CA VAL A 123 -2.88 -13.76 27.71
C VAL A 123 -3.62 -13.51 29.03
N ASN A 124 -2.91 -13.48 30.18
CA ASN A 124 -3.51 -13.24 31.48
C ASN A 124 -3.38 -11.77 31.93
N GLU A 125 -2.42 -11.02 31.38
CA GLU A 125 -2.12 -9.64 31.76
C GLU A 125 -2.38 -8.63 30.64
N ASP A 126 -2.16 -9.04 29.37
CA ASP A 126 -2.41 -8.21 28.19
C ASP A 126 -3.92 -7.97 28.00
N LEU A 127 -4.27 -6.78 27.54
CA LEU A 127 -5.67 -6.38 27.42
C LEU A 127 -6.30 -6.80 26.09
N VAL A 128 -7.55 -7.23 26.16
CA VAL A 128 -8.37 -7.55 25.01
C VAL A 128 -9.45 -6.48 24.85
N PHE A 129 -9.57 -5.91 23.64
CA PHE A 129 -10.64 -5.01 23.26
C PHE A 129 -11.56 -5.67 22.25
N PHE A 130 -12.87 -5.48 22.45
CA PHE A 130 -13.87 -5.96 21.52
C PHE A 130 -14.24 -4.87 20.49
N PRO A 131 -14.90 -5.20 19.37
CA PRO A 131 -15.23 -4.22 18.33
C PRO A 131 -15.87 -2.94 18.87
N GLN A 132 -16.84 -3.03 19.76
CA GLN A 132 -17.52 -1.88 20.35
C GLN A 132 -16.62 -1.00 21.21
N ASP A 133 -15.57 -1.56 21.82
CA ASP A 133 -14.60 -0.81 22.63
C ASP A 133 -13.66 -0.03 21.73
N LEU A 134 -13.29 -0.60 20.58
CA LEU A 134 -12.41 0.03 19.59
C LEU A 134 -13.04 1.25 18.93
N GLU A 135 -14.34 1.18 18.60
CA GLU A 135 -15.08 2.28 17.95
C GLU A 135 -15.04 3.59 18.77
N THR A 136 -14.89 3.50 20.08
CA THR A 136 -14.88 4.64 21.00
C THR A 136 -13.57 4.82 21.77
N ALA A 137 -12.56 4.01 21.50
CA ALA A 137 -11.33 3.91 22.28
C ALA A 137 -10.59 5.25 22.45
N PHE A 138 -10.51 6.09 21.41
CA PHE A 138 -9.88 7.40 21.47
C PHE A 138 -10.65 8.45 22.31
N GLN A 139 -11.94 8.25 22.49
CA GLN A 139 -12.78 9.13 23.30
C GLN A 139 -12.86 8.65 24.76
N ASP A 140 -12.42 7.42 25.04
CA ASP A 140 -12.42 6.87 26.39
C ASP A 140 -11.24 7.42 27.21
N ALA A 141 -11.55 8.11 28.28
CA ALA A 141 -10.57 8.65 29.23
C ALA A 141 -10.20 7.67 30.34
N THR A 142 -10.65 6.42 30.27
CA THR A 142 -10.30 5.38 31.24
C THR A 142 -8.82 5.07 31.15
N VAL A 143 -8.15 5.06 32.29
CA VAL A 143 -6.76 4.60 32.40
C VAL A 143 -6.79 3.09 32.65
N TYR A 144 -6.15 2.37 31.76
CA TYR A 144 -5.96 0.92 31.84
C TYR A 144 -4.53 0.59 32.23
N THR A 145 -4.33 -0.52 32.92
CA THR A 145 -2.97 -1.10 33.12
C THR A 145 -2.71 -2.11 32.00
N TRP A 146 -1.76 -1.79 31.10
CA TRP A 146 -1.42 -2.55 29.91
C TRP A 146 -0.26 -3.55 30.12
N GLY A 147 -0.05 -4.01 31.34
CA GLY A 147 1.12 -4.77 31.76
C GLY A 147 2.16 -3.89 32.46
N ALA A 148 3.43 -4.22 32.34
CA ALA A 148 4.52 -3.53 33.01
C ALA A 148 5.64 -3.16 32.03
N PHE A 149 6.34 -2.04 32.30
CA PHE A 149 7.53 -1.67 31.54
C PHE A 149 8.63 -2.71 31.74
N ASP A 150 9.15 -3.25 30.65
CA ASP A 150 10.29 -4.14 30.69
C ASP A 150 11.52 -3.42 31.28
N GLY A 151 12.34 -4.14 32.04
CA GLY A 151 13.50 -3.62 32.75
C GLY A 151 13.18 -2.96 34.10
N THR A 152 12.04 -2.25 34.28
CA THR A 152 11.70 -1.63 35.58
C THR A 152 10.61 -2.37 36.34
N GLY A 153 9.67 -2.99 35.64
CA GLY A 153 8.48 -3.62 36.23
C GLY A 153 7.42 -2.64 36.72
N ASP A 154 7.55 -1.35 36.40
CA ASP A 154 6.53 -0.35 36.74
C ASP A 154 5.30 -0.57 35.86
N PRO A 155 4.07 -0.36 36.37
CA PRO A 155 2.85 -0.55 35.57
C PRO A 155 2.78 0.43 34.38
N ILE A 156 2.27 -0.04 33.24
CA ILE A 156 1.96 0.78 32.07
C ILE A 156 0.53 1.29 32.20
N ASP A 157 0.33 2.34 33.01
CA ASP A 157 -0.97 2.95 33.23
C ASP A 157 -1.21 4.07 32.20
N LYS A 158 -2.10 3.81 31.23
CA LYS A 158 -2.38 4.72 30.11
C LYS A 158 -3.83 4.66 29.68
N THR A 159 -4.36 5.77 29.15
CA THR A 159 -5.54 5.74 28.30
C THR A 159 -5.23 5.04 26.99
N PHE A 160 -6.25 4.64 26.23
CA PHE A 160 -6.03 4.04 24.90
C PHE A 160 -5.22 4.97 24.00
N ALA A 161 -5.53 6.26 23.94
CA ALA A 161 -4.82 7.23 23.13
C ALA A 161 -3.33 7.34 23.50
N GLU A 162 -3.00 7.36 24.82
CA GLU A 162 -1.61 7.38 25.28
C GLU A 162 -0.87 6.06 25.01
N TYR A 163 -1.58 4.93 25.05
CA TYR A 163 -1.03 3.63 24.69
C TYR A 163 -0.80 3.54 23.19
N TYR A 164 -1.72 4.04 22.37
CA TYR A 164 -1.57 4.12 20.92
C TYR A 164 -0.30 4.87 20.55
N ASP A 165 -0.09 6.07 21.09
CA ASP A 165 1.09 6.89 20.80
C ASP A 165 2.41 6.23 21.23
N ARG A 166 2.39 5.31 22.21
CA ARG A 166 3.61 4.70 22.74
C ARG A 166 3.86 3.27 22.26
N PHE A 167 2.81 2.49 22.03
CA PHE A 167 2.91 1.04 21.79
C PHE A 167 2.11 0.52 20.58
N ILE A 168 1.38 1.38 19.86
CA ILE A 168 0.72 0.96 18.63
C ILE A 168 1.31 1.69 17.43
N TYR A 169 1.43 3.02 17.49
CA TYR A 169 1.90 3.81 16.34
C TYR A 169 2.95 4.87 16.79
N ASP A 170 3.99 4.41 17.46
CA ASP A 170 5.15 5.23 17.85
C ASP A 170 6.11 5.51 16.68
N GLN A 171 5.91 4.83 15.55
CA GLN A 171 6.59 5.03 14.28
C GLN A 171 5.59 4.96 13.12
N ASP A 172 5.97 5.43 11.94
CA ASP A 172 5.14 5.36 10.72
C ASP A 172 5.15 3.93 10.12
N TYR A 173 4.47 2.99 10.78
CA TYR A 173 4.41 1.60 10.35
C TYR A 173 3.70 1.37 9.01
N ALA A 174 2.99 2.37 8.47
CA ALA A 174 2.49 2.32 7.09
C ALA A 174 3.61 2.51 6.05
N SER A 175 4.79 3.03 6.47
CA SER A 175 5.97 3.22 5.61
C SER A 175 7.24 2.64 6.27
N PRO A 176 7.27 1.33 6.64
CA PRO A 176 8.35 0.73 7.41
C PRO A 176 9.61 0.52 6.56
N HIS A 177 10.75 0.29 7.21
CA HIS A 177 11.97 -0.09 6.50
C HIS A 177 11.87 -1.51 5.91
N LEU A 178 11.24 -2.45 6.61
CA LEU A 178 11.10 -3.84 6.22
C LEU A 178 9.72 -4.38 6.61
N ILE A 179 9.21 -5.34 5.85
CA ILE A 179 8.00 -6.09 6.18
C ILE A 179 8.34 -7.58 6.23
N GLY A 180 8.06 -8.22 7.36
CA GLY A 180 8.15 -9.66 7.55
C GLY A 180 6.77 -10.32 7.41
N ASN A 181 6.60 -11.25 6.47
CA ASN A 181 5.39 -12.04 6.34
C ASN A 181 5.63 -13.44 6.90
N ASN A 182 5.03 -13.78 8.04
CA ASN A 182 5.37 -14.94 8.86
C ASN A 182 6.89 -15.08 9.11
N THR A 183 7.53 -13.93 9.31
CA THR A 183 8.97 -13.88 9.48
C THR A 183 9.30 -12.79 10.51
N ILE A 184 9.95 -13.17 11.58
CA ILE A 184 10.45 -12.24 12.60
C ILE A 184 11.66 -11.51 12.03
N VAL A 185 11.63 -10.18 12.04
CA VAL A 185 12.69 -9.27 11.60
C VAL A 185 13.40 -8.64 12.79
N GLY A 186 12.64 -7.99 13.68
CA GLY A 186 13.16 -7.40 14.91
C GLY A 186 13.34 -8.47 15.98
N THR A 187 14.55 -8.55 16.55
CA THR A 187 14.86 -9.46 17.65
C THR A 187 15.67 -8.73 18.71
N GLY A 188 15.25 -8.88 19.97
CA GLY A 188 15.88 -8.32 21.14
C GLY A 188 16.08 -9.35 22.23
N ASN A 189 15.99 -8.91 23.49
CA ASN A 189 16.09 -9.77 24.66
C ASN A 189 14.76 -10.43 25.01
N THR A 190 13.64 -9.88 24.57
CA THR A 190 12.30 -10.41 24.80
C THR A 190 12.08 -11.67 23.96
N LEU A 191 11.52 -12.71 24.57
CA LEU A 191 11.09 -13.90 23.84
C LEU A 191 9.82 -13.55 23.04
N ILE A 192 9.74 -14.08 21.81
CA ILE A 192 8.57 -13.96 20.96
C ILE A 192 7.86 -15.31 21.00
N ASN A 193 6.61 -15.33 21.48
CA ASN A 193 5.82 -16.56 21.68
C ASN A 193 4.55 -16.62 20.83
N LEU A 194 4.49 -15.89 19.71
CA LEU A 194 3.28 -15.78 18.87
C LEU A 194 2.77 -17.14 18.38
N GLU A 195 3.69 -18.03 17.94
CA GLU A 195 3.33 -19.37 17.45
C GLU A 195 2.77 -20.29 18.56
N ASP A 196 3.20 -20.08 19.82
CA ASP A 196 2.69 -20.83 20.97
C ASP A 196 1.29 -20.36 21.39
N VAL A 197 1.05 -19.02 21.32
CA VAL A 197 -0.24 -18.41 21.71
C VAL A 197 -1.27 -18.52 20.60
N TYR A 198 -0.86 -18.36 19.34
CA TYR A 198 -1.73 -18.34 18.15
C TYR A 198 -1.27 -19.39 17.12
N PRO A 199 -1.37 -20.69 17.41
CA PRO A 199 -0.80 -21.76 16.57
C PRO A 199 -1.47 -21.86 15.18
N ASP A 200 -2.69 -21.38 15.03
CA ASP A 200 -3.47 -21.41 13.78
C ASP A 200 -3.45 -20.05 13.03
N ALA A 201 -2.75 -19.04 13.58
CA ALA A 201 -2.63 -17.72 12.98
C ALA A 201 -1.25 -17.52 12.35
N GLY A 202 -1.20 -16.53 11.46
CA GLY A 202 0.05 -15.96 10.97
C GLY A 202 0.24 -14.53 11.50
N PHE A 203 1.36 -13.92 11.16
CA PHE A 203 1.60 -12.52 11.50
C PHE A 203 2.33 -11.77 10.39
N VAL A 204 2.12 -10.45 10.36
CA VAL A 204 2.91 -9.54 9.54
C VAL A 204 3.61 -8.55 10.46
N GLU A 205 4.93 -8.46 10.32
CA GLU A 205 5.77 -7.53 11.07
C GLU A 205 6.13 -6.32 10.21
N PHE A 206 5.89 -5.13 10.74
CA PHE A 206 6.31 -3.84 10.19
C PHE A 206 7.50 -3.36 11.04
N HIS A 207 8.69 -3.24 10.43
CA HIS A 207 9.94 -3.09 11.17
C HIS A 207 10.76 -1.88 10.74
N PHE A 208 11.33 -1.18 11.73
CA PHE A 208 12.36 -0.15 11.60
C PHE A 208 13.68 -0.65 12.18
N THR A 209 14.76 -0.61 11.39
CA THR A 209 16.09 -1.19 11.73
C THR A 209 16.92 -0.33 12.69
N GLY A 210 16.34 0.69 13.29
CA GLY A 210 17.01 1.68 14.13
C GLY A 210 17.04 3.06 13.48
N PHE A 211 17.31 4.08 14.31
CA PHE A 211 17.18 5.49 13.94
C PHE A 211 18.47 6.27 14.15
N ASP A 212 19.19 6.06 15.25
CA ASP A 212 20.42 6.77 15.59
C ASP A 212 21.62 5.82 15.57
N PRO A 213 22.65 6.09 14.74
CA PRO A 213 23.84 5.24 14.64
C PRO A 213 24.58 5.02 15.95
N GLN A 214 24.40 5.92 16.95
CA GLN A 214 25.04 5.75 18.27
C GLN A 214 24.53 4.53 19.06
N TYR A 215 23.32 4.08 18.74
CA TYR A 215 22.70 2.91 19.40
C TYR A 215 22.95 1.61 18.65
N GLU A 216 23.73 1.65 17.55
CA GLU A 216 24.10 0.45 16.76
C GLU A 216 22.91 -0.41 16.35
N GLY A 217 21.74 0.22 16.13
CA GLY A 217 20.48 -0.43 15.77
C GLY A 217 19.66 -0.94 16.95
N MET A 218 20.10 -0.75 18.20
CA MET A 218 19.32 -1.16 19.39
C MET A 218 18.07 -0.31 19.64
N ASP A 219 17.87 0.76 18.91
CA ASP A 219 16.68 1.61 18.91
C ASP A 219 15.65 1.21 17.86
N TRP A 220 15.71 -0.04 17.39
CA TRP A 220 14.74 -0.61 16.46
C TRP A 220 13.32 -0.66 17.03
N ARG A 221 12.32 -0.70 16.16
CA ARG A 221 10.89 -0.81 16.49
C ARG A 221 10.19 -1.79 15.55
N SER A 222 9.26 -2.53 16.09
CA SER A 222 8.38 -3.42 15.32
C SER A 222 6.94 -3.34 15.80
N LEU A 223 6.03 -3.39 14.84
CA LEU A 223 4.61 -3.68 15.08
C LEU A 223 4.27 -4.99 14.38
N ARG A 224 3.70 -5.96 15.11
CA ARG A 224 3.22 -7.22 14.54
C ARG A 224 1.70 -7.27 14.62
N LEU A 225 1.07 -7.50 13.47
CA LEU A 225 -0.35 -7.78 13.38
C LEU A 225 -0.52 -9.28 13.22
N VAL A 226 -1.16 -9.91 14.21
CA VAL A 226 -1.46 -11.35 14.22
C VAL A 226 -2.82 -11.56 13.59
N LEU A 227 -2.89 -12.40 12.56
CA LEU A 227 -4.08 -12.62 11.75
C LEU A 227 -4.37 -14.10 11.61
N GLU A 228 -5.63 -14.47 11.79
CA GLU A 228 -6.14 -15.83 11.64
C GLU A 228 -7.14 -15.87 10.48
N GLU A 229 -7.06 -16.93 9.66
CA GLU A 229 -8.05 -17.11 8.59
C GLU A 229 -9.29 -17.82 9.13
N GLN A 230 -10.42 -17.12 9.09
CA GLN A 230 -11.71 -17.66 9.50
C GLN A 230 -12.73 -17.54 8.36
N ASN A 231 -13.21 -18.67 7.86
CA ASN A 231 -14.23 -18.71 6.80
C ASN A 231 -13.86 -17.94 5.51
N GLY A 232 -12.57 -17.91 5.16
CA GLY A 232 -12.06 -17.22 3.97
C GLY A 232 -11.85 -15.72 4.15
N SER A 233 -11.89 -15.22 5.40
CA SER A 233 -11.60 -13.84 5.78
C SER A 233 -10.49 -13.81 6.83
N TRP A 234 -9.71 -12.75 6.85
CA TRP A 234 -8.67 -12.55 7.86
C TRP A 234 -9.22 -11.78 9.05
N VAL A 235 -9.01 -12.32 10.24
CA VAL A 235 -9.42 -11.76 11.53
C VAL A 235 -8.19 -11.34 12.31
N LEU A 236 -8.21 -10.13 12.85
CA LEU A 236 -7.14 -9.57 13.67
C LEU A 236 -7.24 -10.13 15.10
N ARG A 237 -6.22 -10.88 15.52
CA ARG A 237 -6.15 -11.54 16.84
C ARG A 237 -5.34 -10.74 17.85
N ALA A 238 -4.24 -10.11 17.39
CA ALA A 238 -3.41 -9.31 18.28
C ALA A 238 -2.70 -8.19 17.52
N ILE A 239 -2.43 -7.11 18.26
CA ILE A 239 -1.51 -6.01 17.90
C ILE A 239 -0.39 -6.05 18.92
N VAL A 240 0.82 -6.38 18.48
CA VAL A 240 1.99 -6.61 19.33
C VAL A 240 3.10 -5.66 18.95
N HIS A 241 3.42 -4.75 19.85
CA HIS A 241 4.60 -3.90 19.72
C HIS A 241 5.85 -4.64 20.17
N ASP A 242 7.00 -4.27 19.64
CA ASP A 242 8.28 -4.78 20.11
C ASP A 242 9.39 -3.77 19.88
N GLU A 243 10.33 -3.73 20.83
CA GLU A 243 11.50 -2.85 20.81
C GLU A 243 12.65 -3.48 21.57
N TRP A 244 13.83 -2.93 21.44
CA TRP A 244 14.93 -3.32 22.31
C TRP A 244 14.63 -2.97 23.76
N THR A 245 14.78 -3.95 24.65
CA THR A 245 14.66 -3.80 26.10
C THR A 245 15.89 -4.33 26.80
N ILE A 246 16.09 -3.99 28.08
CA ILE A 246 17.28 -4.36 28.87
C ILE A 246 17.01 -5.64 29.66
#